data_0bb40aa25c15d9d2305a6af177f20e02
#
_entry.id   0bb40aa25c15d9d2305a6af177f20e02
#
_cell.length_a   1.000
_cell.length_b   1.000
_cell.length_c   1.000
_cell.angle_alpha   90.00
_cell.angle_beta   90.00
_cell.angle_gamma   90.00
#
_symmetry.space_group_name_H-M   'P 1'
#
loop_
_entity.id
_entity.type
_entity.pdbx_description
1 polymer ?
#
loop_
_entity_poly.entity_id
_entity_poly.type
_entity_poly.pdbx_seq_one_letter_code
_entity_poly.pdbx_strand_id
1 'polypeptide(L)'
;FPGFTEDWEQRKFKEFSKKTGKKNTKDLDFPAYSVSNKAGLISQTEQFDGSRLDDLEKTNYKFVEPNEFAYNPARVNVGSIAFNNLGMTVIVSSLYVVVKMSEDLDNEFILQFIKSPTFIKEVKRNTEGSVREYLFYENFANIKFPFTRNKEEQQKIGAFFKQLDDTIALHQRKLDLLKETKKGFLQKMFV
;
A
#
# COMPACT_ATOMS: atom_id res chain seq x y z
N PHE A 1 -11.15 -21.08 -1.29
CA PHE A 1 -10.46 -21.65 -2.46
C PHE A 1 -10.63 -23.18 -2.45
N PRO A 2 -10.91 -23.82 -3.59
CA PRO A 2 -11.06 -25.28 -3.63
C PRO A 2 -9.78 -26.00 -3.16
N GLY A 3 -9.94 -27.03 -2.31
CA GLY A 3 -8.84 -27.85 -1.81
C GLY A 3 -8.29 -27.43 -0.45
N PHE A 4 -8.79 -26.32 0.14
CA PHE A 4 -8.46 -25.93 1.51
C PHE A 4 -9.66 -26.15 2.43
N THR A 5 -9.45 -26.77 3.58
CA THR A 5 -10.49 -27.20 4.52
C THR A 5 -10.29 -26.63 5.92
N GLU A 6 -9.26 -25.79 6.13
CA GLU A 6 -9.05 -25.16 7.41
C GLU A 6 -10.04 -24.04 7.69
N ASP A 7 -10.45 -23.89 8.94
CA ASP A 7 -11.40 -22.87 9.34
C ASP A 7 -10.76 -21.47 9.31
N TRP A 8 -11.51 -20.50 8.80
CA TRP A 8 -11.17 -19.09 8.83
C TRP A 8 -11.63 -18.46 10.14
N GLU A 9 -10.73 -17.74 10.78
CA GLU A 9 -10.98 -17.01 12.01
C GLU A 9 -11.00 -15.50 11.78
N GLN A 10 -11.75 -14.78 12.61
CA GLN A 10 -11.66 -13.31 12.65
C GLN A 10 -10.64 -12.91 13.72
N ARG A 11 -9.49 -12.40 13.30
CA ARG A 11 -8.38 -12.01 14.18
C ARG A 11 -8.10 -10.51 14.05
N LYS A 12 -7.50 -9.91 15.05
CA LYS A 12 -7.12 -8.49 15.03
C LYS A 12 -5.69 -8.29 14.56
N PHE A 13 -5.42 -7.21 13.81
CA PHE A 13 -4.05 -6.90 13.38
C PHE A 13 -3.06 -6.77 14.53
N LYS A 14 -3.47 -6.35 15.72
CA LYS A 14 -2.59 -6.25 16.90
C LYS A 14 -1.89 -7.55 17.26
N GLU A 15 -2.45 -8.70 16.89
CA GLU A 15 -1.89 -10.02 17.17
C GLU A 15 -0.74 -10.37 16.22
N PHE A 16 -0.71 -9.72 15.05
CA PHE A 16 0.18 -10.03 13.93
C PHE A 16 0.95 -8.82 13.41
N SER A 17 0.87 -7.67 14.06
CA SER A 17 1.55 -6.47 13.59
C SER A 17 2.19 -5.69 14.72
N LYS A 18 3.19 -4.92 14.38
CA LYS A 18 3.82 -3.94 15.26
C LYS A 18 4.13 -2.66 14.51
N LYS A 19 3.97 -1.53 15.21
CA LYS A 19 4.40 -0.23 14.69
C LYS A 19 5.92 -0.17 14.63
N THR A 20 6.42 0.28 13.50
CA THR A 20 7.85 0.46 13.21
C THR A 20 8.12 1.86 12.65
N GLY A 21 9.11 2.04 11.81
CA GLY A 21 9.41 3.31 11.17
C GLY A 21 10.20 4.24 12.09
N LYS A 22 11.43 3.88 12.42
CA LYS A 22 12.37 4.77 13.11
C LYS A 22 12.68 5.98 12.23
N LYS A 23 12.86 7.15 12.85
CA LYS A 23 13.25 8.37 12.13
C LYS A 23 14.68 8.30 11.62
N ASN A 24 14.93 8.91 10.48
CA ASN A 24 16.25 9.07 9.86
C ASN A 24 17.06 10.20 10.52
N THR A 25 17.18 10.17 11.84
CA THR A 25 17.83 11.26 12.63
C THR A 25 19.30 11.51 12.29
N LYS A 26 19.95 10.59 11.58
CA LYS A 26 21.34 10.72 11.13
C LYS A 26 21.45 11.25 9.70
N ASP A 27 20.32 11.64 9.10
CA ASP A 27 20.23 12.13 7.71
C ASP A 27 20.94 11.21 6.69
N LEU A 28 20.76 9.90 6.86
CA LEU A 28 21.32 8.92 5.94
C LEU A 28 20.65 9.06 4.56
N ASP A 29 21.42 8.94 3.51
CA ASP A 29 20.95 9.07 2.14
C ASP A 29 20.24 7.80 1.66
N PHE A 30 18.95 7.71 1.98
CA PHE A 30 18.05 6.68 1.47
C PHE A 30 17.06 7.29 0.48
N PRO A 31 16.64 6.53 -0.55
CA PRO A 31 15.70 7.03 -1.52
C PRO A 31 14.33 7.30 -0.87
N ALA A 32 13.78 8.49 -1.16
CA ALA A 32 12.50 8.94 -0.63
C ALA A 32 11.34 8.45 -1.50
N TYR A 33 10.33 7.86 -0.86
CA TYR A 33 9.15 7.30 -1.49
C TYR A 33 7.86 7.89 -0.93
N SER A 34 6.83 7.86 -1.76
CA SER A 34 5.44 8.15 -1.37
C SER A 34 4.58 6.92 -1.60
N VAL A 35 3.43 6.85 -0.93
CA VAL A 35 2.45 5.79 -1.17
C VAL A 35 1.34 6.31 -2.07
N SER A 36 1.27 5.73 -3.26
CA SER A 36 0.18 5.93 -4.22
C SER A 36 -0.93 4.90 -3.99
N ASN A 37 -2.19 5.31 -4.10
CA ASN A 37 -3.33 4.39 -4.04
C ASN A 37 -3.43 3.46 -5.27
N LYS A 38 -2.74 3.78 -6.37
CA LYS A 38 -2.77 2.99 -7.61
C LYS A 38 -1.50 2.18 -7.83
N ALA A 39 -0.32 2.77 -7.54
CA ALA A 39 0.98 2.21 -7.90
C ALA A 39 1.79 1.70 -6.69
N GLY A 40 1.22 1.74 -5.46
CA GLY A 40 1.94 1.33 -4.26
C GLY A 40 3.02 2.34 -3.87
N LEU A 41 4.23 1.87 -3.54
CA LEU A 41 5.38 2.73 -3.28
C LEU A 41 5.93 3.27 -4.61
N ILE A 42 5.99 4.60 -4.72
CA ILE A 42 6.57 5.31 -5.87
C ILE A 42 7.66 6.26 -5.40
N SER A 43 8.74 6.34 -6.18
CA SER A 43 9.84 7.27 -5.88
C SER A 43 9.33 8.71 -5.93
N GLN A 44 9.76 9.53 -4.97
CA GLN A 44 9.43 10.94 -4.98
C GLN A 44 10.09 11.68 -6.17
N THR A 45 11.21 11.19 -6.67
CA THR A 45 11.86 11.73 -7.87
C THR A 45 11.03 11.53 -9.15
N GLU A 46 10.24 10.47 -9.20
CA GLU A 46 9.29 10.21 -10.31
C GLU A 46 7.98 11.00 -10.17
N GLN A 47 7.63 11.37 -8.95
CA GLN A 47 6.37 12.04 -8.66
C GLN A 47 6.47 13.57 -8.71
N PHE A 48 7.64 14.13 -8.42
CA PHE A 48 7.88 15.57 -8.35
C PHE A 48 9.07 15.94 -9.23
N ASP A 49 8.98 17.06 -9.92
CA ASP A 49 10.14 17.65 -10.61
C ASP A 49 11.29 17.86 -9.63
N GLY A 50 12.49 17.39 -9.99
CA GLY A 50 13.65 17.20 -9.10
C GLY A 50 14.10 18.41 -8.28
N SER A 51 13.73 19.63 -8.66
CA SER A 51 14.12 20.87 -7.96
C SER A 51 13.55 21.04 -6.53
N ARG A 52 12.52 20.29 -6.15
CA ARG A 52 11.92 20.35 -4.79
C ARG A 52 12.44 19.30 -3.82
N LEU A 53 13.20 18.32 -4.30
CA LEU A 53 13.65 17.19 -3.48
C LEU A 53 14.99 17.44 -2.80
N ASP A 54 15.81 18.30 -3.38
CA ASP A 54 17.15 18.62 -2.84
C ASP A 54 17.07 19.46 -1.56
N ASP A 55 15.97 20.22 -1.37
CA ASP A 55 15.76 21.07 -0.19
C ASP A 55 14.92 20.38 0.91
N LEU A 56 14.51 19.12 0.74
CA LEU A 56 13.69 18.43 1.75
C LEU A 56 14.57 17.93 2.90
N GLU A 57 14.31 18.47 4.09
CA GLU A 57 14.86 17.93 5.32
C GLU A 57 14.35 16.50 5.58
N LYS A 58 15.22 15.51 5.36
CA LYS A 58 14.89 14.08 5.47
C LYS A 58 15.11 13.52 6.88
N THR A 59 15.58 14.32 7.83
CA THR A 59 15.84 13.91 9.22
C THR A 59 14.60 13.44 9.98
N ASN A 60 13.44 13.94 9.58
CA ASN A 60 12.15 13.53 10.13
C ASN A 60 11.48 12.38 9.37
N TYR A 61 12.04 11.95 8.23
CA TYR A 61 11.51 10.83 7.47
C TYR A 61 11.66 9.53 8.27
N LYS A 62 10.84 8.56 7.96
CA LYS A 62 10.83 7.25 8.61
C LYS A 62 11.34 6.18 7.67
N PHE A 63 12.17 5.28 8.19
CA PHE A 63 12.58 4.08 7.46
C PHE A 63 11.39 3.15 7.24
N VAL A 64 11.38 2.54 6.06
CA VAL A 64 10.50 1.42 5.70
C VAL A 64 11.41 0.31 5.19
N GLU A 65 11.61 -0.69 6.04
CA GLU A 65 12.41 -1.86 5.71
C GLU A 65 11.69 -2.76 4.68
N PRO A 66 12.41 -3.63 3.98
CA PRO A 66 11.75 -4.63 3.13
C PRO A 66 10.64 -5.38 3.87
N ASN A 67 9.52 -5.59 3.20
CA ASN A 67 8.31 -6.22 3.72
C ASN A 67 7.54 -5.45 4.82
N GLU A 68 7.94 -4.23 5.16
CA GLU A 68 7.13 -3.37 6.01
C GLU A 68 6.08 -2.62 5.19
N PHE A 69 4.91 -2.39 5.79
CA PHE A 69 3.85 -1.56 5.23
C PHE A 69 4.03 -0.10 5.63
N ALA A 70 3.73 0.80 4.69
CA ALA A 70 3.61 2.22 4.97
C ALA A 70 2.26 2.73 4.50
N TYR A 71 1.59 3.56 5.29
CA TYR A 71 0.32 4.17 4.89
C TYR A 71 0.17 5.60 5.40
N ASN A 72 -0.57 6.40 4.63
CA ASN A 72 -0.98 7.72 5.06
C ASN A 72 -2.26 7.60 5.91
N PRO A 73 -2.23 7.93 7.22
CA PRO A 73 -3.38 7.76 8.10
C PRO A 73 -4.62 8.55 7.66
N ALA A 74 -4.44 9.69 6.99
CA ALA A 74 -5.55 10.50 6.49
C ALA A 74 -6.11 10.03 5.13
N ARG A 75 -5.49 9.05 4.48
CA ARG A 75 -5.83 8.60 3.11
C ARG A 75 -5.88 7.09 2.95
N VAL A 76 -5.83 6.33 4.03
CA VAL A 76 -5.89 4.87 3.99
C VAL A 76 -7.24 4.37 3.46
N ASN A 77 -8.32 5.11 3.72
CA ASN A 77 -9.67 4.84 3.22
C ASN A 77 -9.81 4.91 1.68
N VAL A 78 -8.86 5.57 1.01
CA VAL A 78 -8.78 5.64 -0.45
C VAL A 78 -7.63 4.80 -1.02
N GLY A 79 -7.07 3.89 -0.22
CA GLY A 79 -6.06 2.93 -0.64
C GLY A 79 -4.61 3.42 -0.58
N SER A 80 -4.31 4.52 0.16
CA SER A 80 -2.94 4.99 0.35
C SER A 80 -2.20 4.12 1.37
N ILE A 81 -1.98 2.86 1.02
CA ILE A 81 -1.22 1.86 1.76
C ILE A 81 -0.50 0.92 0.80
N ALA A 82 0.75 0.59 1.11
CA ALA A 82 1.55 -0.37 0.37
C ALA A 82 2.59 -1.02 1.30
N PHE A 83 3.11 -2.18 0.93
CA PHE A 83 4.29 -2.72 1.58
C PHE A 83 5.54 -2.55 0.69
N ASN A 84 6.69 -2.50 1.32
CA ASN A 84 7.97 -2.36 0.64
C ASN A 84 8.40 -3.71 0.04
N ASN A 85 8.18 -3.87 -1.27
CA ASN A 85 8.61 -5.02 -2.06
C ASN A 85 9.85 -4.73 -2.94
N LEU A 86 10.56 -3.63 -2.67
CA LEU A 86 11.69 -3.19 -3.49
C LEU A 86 13.00 -3.92 -3.15
N GLY A 87 13.02 -4.70 -2.06
CA GLY A 87 14.23 -5.42 -1.61
C GLY A 87 15.30 -4.52 -0.96
N MET A 88 15.03 -3.23 -0.80
CA MET A 88 15.92 -2.26 -0.16
C MET A 88 15.16 -1.38 0.83
N THR A 89 15.87 -0.82 1.80
CA THR A 89 15.30 0.17 2.72
C THR A 89 15.03 1.48 1.98
N VAL A 90 13.86 2.06 2.23
CA VAL A 90 13.46 3.37 1.71
C VAL A 90 13.02 4.28 2.85
N ILE A 91 12.85 5.57 2.59
CA ILE A 91 12.30 6.51 3.56
C ILE A 91 10.99 7.13 3.06
N VAL A 92 10.08 7.37 3.99
CA VAL A 92 8.79 8.04 3.74
C VAL A 92 8.62 9.22 4.69
N SER A 93 7.79 10.19 4.31
CA SER A 93 7.49 11.36 5.16
C SER A 93 7.08 10.95 6.57
N SER A 94 7.36 11.81 7.55
CA SER A 94 7.01 11.64 8.97
C SER A 94 5.50 11.41 9.22
N LEU A 95 4.66 11.84 8.29
CA LEU A 95 3.20 11.68 8.37
C LEU A 95 2.74 10.23 8.22
N TYR A 96 3.56 9.37 7.60
CA TYR A 96 3.18 7.97 7.38
C TYR A 96 3.27 7.15 8.67
N VAL A 97 2.40 6.18 8.79
CA VAL A 97 2.50 5.09 9.76
C VAL A 97 3.20 3.93 9.08
N VAL A 98 4.21 3.37 9.74
CA VAL A 98 4.95 2.20 9.26
C VAL A 98 4.64 1.02 10.17
N VAL A 99 4.36 -0.13 9.57
CA VAL A 99 3.91 -1.34 10.27
C VAL A 99 4.63 -2.55 9.71
N LYS A 100 5.17 -3.38 10.60
CA LYS A 100 5.68 -4.71 10.25
C LYS A 100 4.64 -5.77 10.58
N MET A 101 4.32 -6.62 9.61
CA MET A 101 3.49 -7.80 9.84
C MET A 101 4.32 -8.97 10.34
N SER A 102 3.68 -9.89 11.07
CA SER A 102 4.24 -11.16 11.48
C SER A 102 4.51 -12.06 10.26
N GLU A 103 5.48 -12.95 10.38
CA GLU A 103 5.78 -13.95 9.36
C GLU A 103 4.65 -14.98 9.13
N ASP A 104 3.68 -15.05 10.06
CA ASP A 104 2.46 -15.86 9.88
C ASP A 104 1.54 -15.32 8.79
N LEU A 105 1.73 -14.06 8.36
CA LEU A 105 0.93 -13.41 7.34
C LEU A 105 1.69 -13.30 6.03
N ASP A 106 0.99 -13.56 4.93
CA ASP A 106 1.46 -13.23 3.61
C ASP A 106 1.12 -11.77 3.28
N ASN A 107 2.11 -10.98 2.85
CA ASN A 107 1.95 -9.55 2.61
C ASN A 107 1.01 -9.24 1.44
N GLU A 108 1.05 -10.05 0.36
CA GLU A 108 0.12 -9.87 -0.77
C GLU A 108 -1.31 -10.19 -0.35
N PHE A 109 -1.51 -11.26 0.42
CA PHE A 109 -2.82 -11.58 0.97
C PHE A 109 -3.38 -10.42 1.82
N ILE A 110 -2.57 -9.88 2.74
CA ILE A 110 -2.96 -8.74 3.58
C ILE A 110 -3.23 -7.49 2.74
N LEU A 111 -2.42 -7.23 1.71
CA LEU A 111 -2.65 -6.10 0.81
C LEU A 111 -4.00 -6.22 0.08
N GLN A 112 -4.40 -7.42 -0.33
CA GLN A 112 -5.69 -7.64 -0.97
C GLN A 112 -6.86 -7.43 0.01
N PHE A 113 -6.73 -7.89 1.26
CA PHE A 113 -7.73 -7.59 2.28
C PHE A 113 -7.86 -6.07 2.51
N ILE A 114 -6.73 -5.36 2.60
CA ILE A 114 -6.70 -3.90 2.80
C ILE A 114 -7.38 -3.14 1.65
N LYS A 115 -7.33 -3.65 0.42
CA LYS A 115 -8.04 -3.10 -0.74
C LYS A 115 -9.55 -3.42 -0.74
N SER A 116 -10.00 -4.31 0.13
CA SER A 116 -11.38 -4.79 0.12
C SER A 116 -12.37 -3.76 0.68
N PRO A 117 -13.64 -3.79 0.24
CA PRO A 117 -14.71 -2.97 0.82
C PRO A 117 -14.90 -3.23 2.33
N THR A 118 -14.62 -4.45 2.79
CA THR A 118 -14.69 -4.82 4.21
C THR A 118 -13.69 -4.04 5.03
N PHE A 119 -12.44 -3.94 4.59
CA PHE A 119 -11.44 -3.13 5.28
C PHE A 119 -11.83 -1.66 5.31
N ILE A 120 -12.29 -1.08 4.19
CA ILE A 120 -12.73 0.31 4.12
C ILE A 120 -13.86 0.59 5.12
N LYS A 121 -14.80 -0.36 5.28
CA LYS A 121 -15.87 -0.27 6.28
C LYS A 121 -15.33 -0.29 7.71
N GLU A 122 -14.35 -1.15 7.99
CA GLU A 122 -13.69 -1.22 9.31
C GLU A 122 -12.84 0.04 9.59
N VAL A 123 -12.18 0.60 8.59
CA VAL A 123 -11.48 1.90 8.73
C VAL A 123 -12.46 2.97 9.20
N LYS A 124 -13.61 3.14 8.54
CA LYS A 124 -14.63 4.13 8.92
C LYS A 124 -15.16 3.95 10.35
N ARG A 125 -15.17 2.72 10.87
CA ARG A 125 -15.61 2.45 12.25
C ARG A 125 -14.54 2.74 13.29
N ASN A 126 -13.27 2.73 12.88
CA ASN A 126 -12.12 2.85 13.75
C ASN A 126 -11.35 4.18 13.57
N THR A 127 -11.83 5.08 12.70
CA THR A 127 -11.22 6.40 12.50
C THR A 127 -11.74 7.41 13.53
N GLU A 128 -10.87 8.36 13.88
CA GLU A 128 -11.18 9.47 14.78
C GLU A 128 -11.24 10.77 13.99
N GLY A 129 -12.16 11.65 14.39
CA GLY A 129 -12.32 13.00 13.85
C GLY A 129 -13.54 13.17 12.94
N SER A 130 -14.22 14.31 13.11
CA SER A 130 -15.45 14.64 12.38
C SER A 130 -15.21 15.29 11.00
N VAL A 131 -14.02 15.88 10.77
CA VAL A 131 -13.68 16.62 9.54
C VAL A 131 -12.62 15.89 8.71
N ARG A 132 -11.67 15.21 9.37
CA ARG A 132 -10.68 14.33 8.73
C ARG A 132 -10.56 13.05 9.53
N GLU A 133 -10.83 11.95 8.91
CA GLU A 133 -10.69 10.62 9.49
C GLU A 133 -9.23 10.21 9.45
N TYR A 134 -8.60 10.03 10.63
CA TYR A 134 -7.25 9.53 10.76
C TYR A 134 -7.27 8.11 11.32
N LEU A 135 -6.63 7.18 10.63
CA LEU A 135 -6.41 5.83 11.13
C LEU A 135 -4.99 5.72 11.71
N PHE A 136 -4.83 6.03 12.99
CA PHE A 136 -3.57 5.77 13.69
C PHE A 136 -3.35 4.28 13.92
N TYR A 137 -2.10 3.91 14.27
CA TYR A 137 -1.76 2.50 14.44
C TYR A 137 -2.62 1.78 15.48
N GLU A 138 -2.93 2.43 16.57
CA GLU A 138 -3.74 1.89 17.67
C GLU A 138 -5.13 1.46 17.18
N ASN A 139 -5.71 2.25 16.29
CA ASN A 139 -7.00 1.96 15.68
C ASN A 139 -6.88 0.92 14.55
N PHE A 140 -5.85 1.01 13.71
CA PHE A 140 -5.52 0.00 12.72
C PHE A 140 -5.34 -1.39 13.37
N ALA A 141 -4.61 -1.45 14.47
CA ALA A 141 -4.33 -2.68 15.22
C ALA A 141 -5.61 -3.38 15.74
N ASN A 142 -6.70 -2.64 15.92
CA ASN A 142 -7.99 -3.17 16.37
C ASN A 142 -8.88 -3.68 15.24
N ILE A 143 -8.57 -3.38 13.98
CA ILE A 143 -9.33 -3.88 12.83
C ILE A 143 -9.22 -5.40 12.79
N LYS A 144 -10.37 -6.05 12.56
CA LYS A 144 -10.45 -7.49 12.35
C LYS A 144 -10.24 -7.82 10.88
N PHE A 145 -9.55 -8.92 10.63
CA PHE A 145 -9.36 -9.46 9.29
C PHE A 145 -9.58 -10.98 9.28
N PRO A 146 -9.95 -11.56 8.15
CA PRO A 146 -10.05 -13.01 8.01
C PRO A 146 -8.65 -13.62 8.02
N PHE A 147 -8.44 -14.59 8.87
CA PHE A 147 -7.17 -15.27 9.07
C PHE A 147 -7.34 -16.79 8.92
N THR A 148 -6.43 -17.41 8.21
CA THR A 148 -6.21 -18.86 8.19
C THR A 148 -4.75 -19.14 8.57
N ARG A 149 -4.50 -20.23 9.30
CA ARG A 149 -3.14 -20.66 9.63
C ARG A 149 -2.39 -21.23 8.43
N ASN A 150 -3.14 -21.61 7.41
CA ASN A 150 -2.57 -22.18 6.19
C ASN A 150 -1.89 -21.08 5.34
N LYS A 151 -0.58 -20.95 5.51
CA LYS A 151 0.24 -19.97 4.80
C LYS A 151 0.18 -20.15 3.28
N GLU A 152 0.11 -21.41 2.81
CA GLU A 152 0.01 -21.72 1.39
C GLU A 152 -1.30 -21.20 0.80
N GLU A 153 -2.40 -21.30 1.54
CA GLU A 153 -3.68 -20.73 1.13
C GLU A 153 -3.61 -19.20 1.05
N GLN A 154 -3.04 -18.53 2.06
CA GLN A 154 -2.81 -17.08 2.02
C GLN A 154 -2.02 -16.69 0.77
N GLN A 155 -0.91 -17.37 0.47
CA GLN A 155 -0.06 -17.10 -0.69
C GLN A 155 -0.81 -17.32 -2.01
N LYS A 156 -1.59 -18.38 -2.13
CA LYS A 156 -2.39 -18.64 -3.35
C LYS A 156 -3.44 -17.57 -3.58
N ILE A 157 -4.10 -17.12 -2.52
CA ILE A 157 -5.08 -16.03 -2.59
C ILE A 157 -4.38 -14.72 -2.98
N GLY A 158 -3.31 -14.35 -2.30
CA GLY A 158 -2.54 -13.14 -2.59
C GLY A 158 -2.04 -13.10 -4.04
N ALA A 159 -1.42 -14.19 -4.50
CA ALA A 159 -0.90 -14.32 -5.86
C ALA A 159 -2.01 -14.26 -6.92
N PHE A 160 -3.15 -14.91 -6.68
CA PHE A 160 -4.29 -14.87 -7.60
C PHE A 160 -4.81 -13.45 -7.81
N PHE A 161 -5.08 -12.71 -6.75
CA PHE A 161 -5.57 -11.34 -6.87
C PHE A 161 -4.51 -10.38 -7.42
N LYS A 162 -3.23 -10.58 -7.05
CA LYS A 162 -2.15 -9.82 -7.65
C LYS A 162 -2.10 -10.03 -9.17
N GLN A 163 -2.22 -11.25 -9.65
CA GLN A 163 -2.25 -11.55 -11.10
C GLN A 163 -3.44 -10.88 -11.79
N LEU A 164 -4.61 -10.82 -11.14
CA LEU A 164 -5.75 -10.06 -11.67
C LEU A 164 -5.47 -8.56 -11.73
N ASP A 165 -4.90 -7.97 -10.68
CA ASP A 165 -4.51 -6.56 -10.66
C ASP A 165 -3.52 -6.24 -11.79
N ASP A 166 -2.48 -7.07 -11.98
CA ASP A 166 -1.48 -6.91 -13.05
C ASP A 166 -2.12 -7.01 -14.44
N THR A 167 -3.07 -7.92 -14.62
CA THR A 167 -3.83 -8.09 -15.88
C THR A 167 -4.71 -6.87 -16.17
N ILE A 168 -5.42 -6.36 -15.17
CA ILE A 168 -6.24 -5.15 -15.28
C ILE A 168 -5.36 -3.95 -15.65
N ALA A 169 -4.20 -3.79 -15.00
CA ALA A 169 -3.27 -2.70 -15.29
C ALA A 169 -2.74 -2.77 -16.73
N LEU A 170 -2.42 -3.99 -17.22
CA LEU A 170 -1.97 -4.20 -18.60
C LEU A 170 -3.05 -3.81 -19.61
N HIS A 171 -4.30 -4.25 -19.40
CA HIS A 171 -5.42 -3.91 -20.28
C HIS A 171 -5.73 -2.41 -20.26
N GLN A 172 -5.61 -1.76 -19.10
CA GLN A 172 -5.81 -0.32 -19.00
C GLN A 172 -4.77 0.46 -19.81
N ARG A 173 -3.48 0.09 -19.71
CA ARG A 173 -2.40 0.71 -20.52
C ARG A 173 -2.66 0.53 -22.02
N LYS A 174 -3.09 -0.66 -22.43
CA LYS A 174 -3.42 -0.93 -23.84
C LYS A 174 -4.60 -0.09 -24.30
N LEU A 175 -5.63 0.06 -23.48
CA LEU A 175 -6.78 0.91 -23.79
C LEU A 175 -6.38 2.38 -23.95
N ASP A 176 -5.53 2.89 -23.05
CA ASP A 176 -5.06 4.27 -23.10
C ASP A 176 -4.20 4.53 -24.35
N LEU A 177 -3.31 3.59 -24.71
CA LEU A 177 -2.54 3.66 -25.96
C LEU A 177 -3.45 3.68 -27.20
N LEU A 178 -4.49 2.83 -27.23
CA LEU A 178 -5.46 2.81 -28.34
C LEU A 178 -6.24 4.13 -28.44
N LYS A 179 -6.61 4.75 -27.31
CA LYS A 179 -7.27 6.06 -27.30
C LYS A 179 -6.36 7.16 -27.85
N GLU A 180 -5.08 7.19 -27.45
CA GLU A 180 -4.10 8.15 -27.97
C GLU A 180 -3.85 7.94 -29.48
N THR A 181 -3.74 6.69 -29.93
CA THR A 181 -3.61 6.34 -31.35
C THR A 181 -4.81 6.82 -32.15
N LYS A 182 -6.04 6.54 -31.66
CA LYS A 182 -7.28 7.02 -32.29
C LYS A 182 -7.27 8.56 -32.40
N LYS A 183 -6.92 9.27 -31.32
CA LYS A 183 -6.85 10.72 -31.29
C LYS A 183 -5.86 11.26 -32.33
N GLY A 184 -4.66 10.65 -32.42
CA GLY A 184 -3.65 11.03 -33.43
C GLY A 184 -4.11 10.83 -34.85
N PHE A 185 -4.82 9.75 -35.18
CA PHE A 185 -5.40 9.55 -36.51
C PHE A 185 -6.50 10.57 -36.83
N LEU A 186 -7.42 10.81 -35.88
CA LEU A 186 -8.48 11.80 -36.10
C LEU A 186 -7.90 13.21 -36.34
N GLN A 187 -6.86 13.61 -35.62
CA GLN A 187 -6.18 14.89 -35.85
C GLN A 187 -5.54 14.99 -37.26
N LYS A 188 -5.02 13.88 -37.79
CA LYS A 188 -4.40 13.87 -39.13
C LYS A 188 -5.42 13.79 -40.28
N MET A 189 -6.58 13.21 -40.02
CA MET A 189 -7.61 12.98 -41.03
C MET A 189 -8.53 14.20 -41.27
N PHE A 190 -8.68 15.06 -40.27
CA PHE A 190 -9.64 16.15 -40.24
C PHE A 190 -8.97 17.53 -40.04
N VAL A 191 -7.72 17.66 -40.45
CA VAL A 191 -7.01 18.96 -40.52
C VAL A 191 -7.16 19.55 -41.89
#